data_a1fe38c095987d72ad075fea6ad96705
#
_entry.id   a1fe38c095987d72ad075fea6ad96705
#
_cell.length_a   1.000
_cell.length_b   1.000
_cell.length_c   1.000
_cell.angle_alpha   90.00
_cell.angle_beta   90.00
_cell.angle_gamma   90.00
#
_symmetry.space_group_name_H-M   'P 1'
#
loop_
_entity.id
_entity.type
_entity.pdbx_description
1 polymer ?
#
loop_
_entity_poly.entity_id
_entity_poly.type
_entity_poly.pdbx_seq_one_letter_code
_entity_poly.pdbx_strand_id
1 'polypeptide(L)'
;MHLFKLIIFLRKLLWSSKPIKFVIILFYFLFFDINFLNSKEFLIKKEVEYKSLQNLKIAFEDIEKLLIKNNQELLTLSKLIESSKSNLKSKLSKRYPSIDLEINGLPQFLNGQVNNNKNFNTKSSQISVNPSLSINWDIIDPQRGPEIKAAKDSLQIAKNNYKIKRKDTLQEARSRFHNYQKSLEEINSAKNILNSSILNLNHSEARLQSGLGSKLDVLEAKAQLVRDQQFLDDKKEDFFKHEMSIKEILNIKNDIQIKKDHSLVGYWPYSLKVSLENGLLNNTSLENIKFQKSLKKNESRILLNDNKPFVFISNTFSSSFARGSKLAQFIDNDEKETSYENTLSLNLSWNIFDGGESKNSSNAKLIESEAENSNFLNFSNILEKDILNSYSRLKLNKKRLVSTKKELDFTKEALRLSRLKYEAGLTNLRELISVQKDLAKSKENQISAVAIYNLNIDKLERLTGLEPSNNCYINNALIKKDYLYNICNL
;
A
#
# COMPACT_ATOMS: atom_id res chain seq x y z
N MET A 1 -25.30 -31.44 30.14
CA MET A 1 -26.39 -31.76 31.10
C MET A 1 -27.20 -30.55 31.53
N HIS A 2 -26.69 -29.34 31.51
CA HIS A 2 -27.46 -28.09 31.79
C HIS A 2 -28.41 -27.66 30.68
N LEU A 3 -28.06 -27.88 29.41
CA LEU A 3 -28.93 -27.50 28.26
C LEU A 3 -30.26 -28.26 28.22
N PHE A 4 -30.25 -29.53 28.60
CA PHE A 4 -31.47 -30.36 28.60
C PHE A 4 -32.48 -29.95 29.68
N LYS A 5 -32.02 -29.50 30.85
CA LYS A 5 -32.88 -28.98 31.91
C LYS A 5 -33.49 -27.62 31.58
N LEU A 6 -32.76 -26.76 30.82
CA LEU A 6 -33.24 -25.49 30.35
C LEU A 6 -34.34 -25.63 29.28
N ILE A 7 -34.20 -26.60 28.38
CA ILE A 7 -35.20 -26.90 27.35
C ILE A 7 -36.51 -27.41 27.95
N ILE A 8 -36.45 -28.22 29.01
CA ILE A 8 -37.64 -28.74 29.71
C ILE A 8 -38.32 -27.63 30.53
N PHE A 9 -37.55 -26.69 31.12
CA PHE A 9 -38.07 -25.55 31.85
C PHE A 9 -38.76 -24.54 30.90
N LEU A 10 -38.18 -24.27 29.75
CA LEU A 10 -38.73 -23.38 28.71
C LEU A 10 -40.01 -24.00 28.08
N ARG A 11 -40.09 -25.32 27.95
CA ARG A 11 -41.26 -26.02 27.40
C ARG A 11 -42.47 -25.92 28.34
N LYS A 12 -42.26 -25.81 29.66
CA LYS A 12 -43.33 -25.59 30.67
C LYS A 12 -43.82 -24.13 30.74
N LEU A 13 -42.92 -23.15 30.48
CA LEU A 13 -43.27 -21.71 30.44
C LEU A 13 -44.06 -21.32 29.16
N LEU A 14 -43.86 -22.05 28.07
CA LEU A 14 -44.45 -21.77 26.76
C LEU A 14 -45.97 -22.14 26.66
N TRP A 15 -46.56 -22.67 27.69
CA TRP A 15 -47.95 -23.18 27.58
C TRP A 15 -49.02 -22.27 28.20
N SER A 16 -48.72 -21.08 28.69
CA SER A 16 -49.69 -20.30 29.46
C SER A 16 -50.04 -18.89 28.98
N SER A 17 -49.55 -18.35 27.83
CA SER A 17 -50.14 -17.12 27.24
C SER A 17 -49.60 -16.77 25.85
N LYS A 18 -50.49 -16.54 24.92
CA LYS A 18 -50.17 -16.33 23.48
C LYS A 18 -49.27 -15.13 23.12
N PRO A 19 -49.30 -13.97 23.76
CA PRO A 19 -48.47 -12.81 23.37
C PRO A 19 -47.03 -12.89 23.84
N ILE A 20 -46.74 -13.57 24.93
CA ILE A 20 -45.38 -13.68 25.50
C ILE A 20 -44.50 -14.62 24.62
N LYS A 21 -45.08 -15.52 23.87
CA LYS A 21 -44.35 -16.46 22.99
C LYS A 21 -43.56 -15.74 21.89
N PHE A 22 -44.13 -14.71 21.31
CA PHE A 22 -43.49 -14.01 20.19
C PHE A 22 -42.29 -13.18 20.63
N VAL A 23 -42.37 -12.55 21.78
CA VAL A 23 -41.30 -11.71 22.35
C VAL A 23 -40.11 -12.58 22.80
N ILE A 24 -40.36 -13.76 23.40
CA ILE A 24 -39.29 -14.66 23.85
C ILE A 24 -38.56 -15.31 22.67
N ILE A 25 -39.27 -15.67 21.60
CA ILE A 25 -38.65 -16.21 20.38
C ILE A 25 -37.81 -15.15 19.66
N LEU A 26 -38.27 -13.92 19.62
CA LEU A 26 -37.53 -12.79 19.03
C LEU A 26 -36.27 -12.49 19.86
N PHE A 27 -36.38 -12.55 21.20
CA PHE A 27 -35.24 -12.35 22.09
C PHE A 27 -34.18 -13.46 21.98
N TYR A 28 -34.62 -14.69 21.72
CA TYR A 28 -33.72 -15.83 21.54
C TYR A 28 -32.95 -15.72 20.20
N PHE A 29 -33.60 -15.23 19.13
CA PHE A 29 -32.95 -14.98 17.85
C PHE A 29 -31.95 -13.83 17.89
N LEU A 30 -32.24 -12.74 18.61
CA LEU A 30 -31.38 -11.57 18.71
C LEU A 30 -30.15 -11.77 19.62
N PHE A 31 -30.26 -12.62 20.66
CA PHE A 31 -29.15 -12.85 21.59
C PHE A 31 -28.29 -14.07 21.28
N PHE A 32 -28.77 -15.03 20.53
CA PHE A 32 -27.98 -16.22 20.20
C PHE A 32 -27.00 -15.97 19.04
N ASP A 33 -27.33 -15.12 18.09
CA ASP A 33 -26.40 -14.76 17.00
C ASP A 33 -25.27 -13.81 17.43
N ILE A 34 -25.48 -13.00 18.48
CA ILE A 34 -24.44 -12.08 19.00
C ILE A 34 -23.32 -12.84 19.74
N ASN A 35 -23.60 -13.98 20.36
CA ASN A 35 -22.57 -14.79 21.03
C ASN A 35 -21.74 -15.69 20.10
N PHE A 36 -22.16 -15.87 18.85
CA PHE A 36 -21.40 -16.66 17.88
C PHE A 36 -20.34 -15.84 17.12
N LEU A 37 -20.44 -14.51 17.18
CA LEU A 37 -19.48 -13.58 16.53
C LEU A 37 -18.31 -13.16 17.45
N ASN A 38 -18.38 -13.42 18.76
CA ASN A 38 -17.40 -12.92 19.73
C ASN A 38 -16.45 -13.97 20.31
N SER A 39 -16.40 -15.21 19.84
CA SER A 39 -15.53 -16.25 20.39
C SER A 39 -14.69 -17.03 19.37
N LYS A 40 -14.37 -16.43 18.21
CA LYS A 40 -13.15 -16.83 17.50
C LYS A 40 -12.08 -15.80 17.82
N GLU A 41 -11.46 -16.02 18.97
CA GLU A 41 -10.17 -15.46 19.31
C GLU A 41 -9.28 -15.37 18.10
N PHE A 42 -8.91 -14.14 17.82
CA PHE A 42 -7.82 -13.80 16.96
C PHE A 42 -6.48 -14.16 17.67
N LEU A 43 -6.38 -15.36 18.16
CA LEU A 43 -5.12 -16.01 18.49
C LEU A 43 -4.57 -16.57 17.18
N ILE A 44 -3.85 -15.73 16.45
CA ILE A 44 -2.87 -16.20 15.49
C ILE A 44 -1.77 -16.91 16.29
N LYS A 45 -1.99 -18.18 16.64
CA LYS A 45 -0.91 -19.14 16.83
C LYS A 45 -0.29 -19.36 15.46
N LYS A 46 0.60 -18.46 15.09
CA LYS A 46 1.54 -18.69 14.02
C LYS A 46 2.53 -19.73 14.57
N GLU A 47 2.19 -21.00 14.47
CA GLU A 47 3.21 -22.05 14.45
C GLU A 47 4.14 -21.69 13.30
N VAL A 48 5.28 -21.10 13.65
CA VAL A 48 6.39 -20.95 12.73
C VAL A 48 6.93 -22.36 12.52
N GLU A 49 6.35 -23.07 11.58
CA GLU A 49 6.93 -24.27 11.02
C GLU A 49 8.28 -23.82 10.41
N TYR A 50 9.37 -24.11 11.12
CA TYR A 50 10.72 -24.03 10.58
C TYR A 50 10.89 -25.14 9.52
N LYS A 51 10.21 -24.94 8.38
CA LYS A 51 10.54 -25.65 7.16
C LYS A 51 11.98 -25.30 6.84
N SER A 52 12.84 -26.29 6.66
CA SER A 52 14.22 -26.15 6.22
C SER A 52 14.31 -25.04 5.17
N LEU A 53 15.09 -24.00 5.48
CA LEU A 53 15.28 -22.81 4.66
C LEU A 53 15.91 -23.24 3.32
N GLN A 54 15.08 -23.60 2.34
CA GLN A 54 15.55 -23.77 0.97
C GLN A 54 15.91 -22.41 0.42
N ASN A 55 17.14 -22.29 -0.09
CA ASN A 55 17.62 -21.09 -0.77
C ASN A 55 16.67 -20.73 -1.92
N LEU A 56 16.00 -19.59 -1.82
CA LEU A 56 15.09 -19.11 -2.86
C LEU A 56 15.91 -18.43 -3.98
N LYS A 57 15.92 -19.05 -5.17
CA LYS A 57 16.54 -18.42 -6.34
C LYS A 57 15.57 -17.40 -6.95
N ILE A 58 15.95 -16.12 -6.90
CA ILE A 58 15.14 -15.00 -7.40
C ILE A 58 15.74 -14.47 -8.69
N ALA A 59 14.93 -14.42 -9.76
CA ALA A 59 15.24 -13.67 -10.98
C ALA A 59 14.61 -12.27 -10.91
N PHE A 60 15.05 -11.35 -11.76
CA PHE A 60 14.51 -10.00 -11.85
C PHE A 60 12.99 -10.00 -12.16
N GLU A 61 12.54 -10.90 -13.03
CA GLU A 61 11.14 -11.07 -13.44
C GLU A 61 10.23 -11.59 -12.31
N ASP A 62 10.81 -12.23 -11.29
CA ASP A 62 10.05 -12.78 -10.17
C ASP A 62 9.70 -11.72 -9.13
N ILE A 63 10.39 -10.56 -9.13
CA ILE A 63 10.26 -9.49 -8.12
C ILE A 63 8.82 -9.01 -8.01
N GLU A 64 8.17 -8.71 -9.13
CA GLU A 64 6.81 -8.18 -9.14
C GLU A 64 5.80 -9.19 -8.58
N LYS A 65 5.92 -10.46 -8.95
CA LYS A 65 5.03 -11.53 -8.46
C LYS A 65 5.18 -11.73 -6.95
N LEU A 66 6.42 -11.75 -6.47
CA LEU A 66 6.73 -11.89 -5.04
C LEU A 66 6.23 -10.69 -4.24
N LEU A 67 6.42 -9.48 -4.77
CA LEU A 67 5.96 -8.25 -4.17
C LEU A 67 4.45 -8.23 -3.99
N ILE A 68 3.68 -8.48 -5.06
CA ILE A 68 2.21 -8.49 -5.01
C ILE A 68 1.69 -9.53 -4.01
N LYS A 69 2.36 -10.68 -3.92
CA LYS A 69 1.94 -11.76 -3.03
C LYS A 69 2.23 -11.48 -1.55
N ASN A 70 3.37 -10.86 -1.24
CA ASN A 70 3.91 -10.86 0.12
C ASN A 70 3.91 -9.48 0.79
N ASN A 71 3.84 -8.38 0.03
CA ASN A 71 3.97 -7.03 0.58
C ASN A 71 2.73 -6.61 1.36
N GLN A 72 2.91 -6.35 2.65
CA GLN A 72 1.81 -6.03 3.58
C GLN A 72 1.16 -4.68 3.28
N GLU A 73 1.92 -3.72 2.78
CA GLU A 73 1.39 -2.40 2.44
C GLU A 73 0.44 -2.47 1.24
N LEU A 74 0.79 -3.26 0.20
CA LEU A 74 -0.11 -3.53 -0.93
C LEU A 74 -1.36 -4.29 -0.50
N LEU A 75 -1.22 -5.24 0.43
CA LEU A 75 -2.36 -5.94 1.00
C LEU A 75 -3.30 -4.96 1.74
N THR A 76 -2.75 -4.06 2.55
CA THR A 76 -3.52 -3.01 3.25
C THR A 76 -4.30 -2.15 2.25
N LEU A 77 -3.66 -1.67 1.19
CA LEU A 77 -4.32 -0.86 0.16
C LEU A 77 -5.40 -1.66 -0.60
N SER A 78 -5.21 -2.96 -0.82
CA SER A 78 -6.24 -3.82 -1.42
C SER A 78 -7.48 -3.91 -0.52
N LYS A 79 -7.31 -4.00 0.81
CA LYS A 79 -8.41 -3.97 1.78
C LYS A 79 -9.11 -2.61 1.83
N LEU A 80 -8.38 -1.50 1.63
CA LEU A 80 -9.00 -0.17 1.51
C LEU A 80 -9.85 -0.02 0.25
N ILE A 81 -9.51 -0.71 -0.86
CA ILE A 81 -10.39 -0.78 -2.04
C ILE A 81 -11.69 -1.53 -1.71
N GLU A 82 -11.62 -2.66 -1.01
CA GLU A 82 -12.80 -3.42 -0.57
C GLU A 82 -13.69 -2.57 0.37
N SER A 83 -13.08 -1.84 1.30
CA SER A 83 -13.76 -0.89 2.19
C SER A 83 -14.48 0.21 1.40
N SER A 84 -13.79 0.88 0.46
CA SER A 84 -14.38 1.91 -0.39
C SER A 84 -15.51 1.37 -1.28
N LYS A 85 -15.38 0.13 -1.77
CA LYS A 85 -16.44 -0.56 -2.51
C LYS A 85 -17.69 -0.81 -1.65
N SER A 86 -17.47 -1.20 -0.38
CA SER A 86 -18.57 -1.40 0.58
C SER A 86 -19.23 -0.07 0.95
N ASN A 87 -18.45 1.01 1.10
CA ASN A 87 -19.00 2.35 1.31
C ASN A 87 -19.87 2.83 0.11
N LEU A 88 -19.41 2.59 -1.12
CA LEU A 88 -20.24 2.88 -2.31
C LEU A 88 -21.55 2.07 -2.30
N LYS A 89 -21.50 0.78 -1.94
CA LYS A 89 -22.72 -0.04 -1.81
C LYS A 89 -23.63 0.53 -0.72
N SER A 90 -23.10 0.95 0.43
CA SER A 90 -23.87 1.61 1.50
C SER A 90 -24.58 2.87 1.00
N LYS A 91 -23.88 3.75 0.20
CA LYS A 91 -24.54 4.92 -0.40
C LYS A 91 -25.61 4.56 -1.45
N LEU A 92 -25.41 3.47 -2.19
CA LEU A 92 -26.41 2.96 -3.13
C LEU A 92 -27.62 2.36 -2.40
N SER A 93 -27.44 1.76 -1.23
CA SER A 93 -28.52 1.18 -0.42
C SER A 93 -29.52 2.22 0.08
N LYS A 94 -29.13 3.50 0.20
CA LYS A 94 -30.05 4.61 0.50
C LYS A 94 -31.16 4.81 -0.54
N ARG A 95 -31.17 4.08 -1.64
CA ARG A 95 -32.27 4.05 -2.62
C ARG A 95 -33.42 3.18 -2.20
N TYR A 96 -33.22 2.30 -1.23
CA TYR A 96 -34.20 1.37 -0.73
C TYR A 96 -34.74 1.83 0.62
N PRO A 97 -35.94 1.41 1.01
CA PRO A 97 -36.50 1.72 2.33
C PRO A 97 -35.67 1.07 3.45
N SER A 98 -35.64 1.73 4.60
CA SER A 98 -35.22 1.11 5.87
C SER A 98 -36.45 0.53 6.60
N ILE A 99 -36.21 -0.51 7.37
CA ILE A 99 -37.21 -1.13 8.24
C ILE A 99 -36.58 -1.18 9.63
N ASP A 100 -37.20 -0.48 10.57
CA ASP A 100 -36.69 -0.33 11.92
C ASP A 100 -37.73 -0.88 12.91
N LEU A 101 -37.33 -1.77 13.82
CA LEU A 101 -38.11 -2.25 14.94
C LEU A 101 -37.59 -1.57 16.21
N GLU A 102 -38.46 -0.86 16.88
CA GLU A 102 -38.16 -0.19 18.14
C GLU A 102 -39.14 -0.68 19.23
N ILE A 103 -38.65 -0.99 20.41
CA ILE A 103 -39.48 -1.38 21.55
C ILE A 103 -39.16 -0.43 22.68
N ASN A 104 -40.06 0.53 22.90
CA ASN A 104 -39.92 1.50 23.96
C ASN A 104 -40.57 0.97 25.26
N GLY A 105 -39.78 0.90 26.31
CA GLY A 105 -40.19 0.32 27.60
C GLY A 105 -40.20 -1.22 27.61
N LEU A 106 -39.21 -1.82 28.26
CA LEU A 106 -39.13 -3.26 28.48
C LEU A 106 -38.98 -3.59 29.99
N PRO A 107 -39.94 -3.25 30.87
CA PRO A 107 -41.07 -2.34 30.78
C PRO A 107 -40.69 -0.87 31.02
N GLN A 108 -41.58 0.06 30.64
CA GLN A 108 -41.54 1.46 31.04
C GLN A 108 -42.46 1.67 32.21
N PHE A 109 -41.96 2.34 33.28
CA PHE A 109 -42.74 2.70 34.45
C PHE A 109 -43.03 4.17 34.37
N LEU A 110 -44.31 4.55 34.38
CA LEU A 110 -44.78 5.90 34.48
C LEU A 110 -45.39 6.10 35.89
N ASN A 111 -44.83 6.98 36.69
CA ASN A 111 -45.38 7.36 37.98
C ASN A 111 -45.32 8.89 38.10
N GLY A 112 -46.46 9.50 38.35
CA GLY A 112 -46.54 10.96 38.41
C GLY A 112 -47.87 11.45 38.98
N GLN A 113 -47.90 12.74 39.34
CA GLN A 113 -49.10 13.43 39.81
C GLN A 113 -49.21 14.79 39.13
N VAL A 114 -50.34 15.10 38.60
CA VAL A 114 -50.67 16.45 38.09
C VAL A 114 -51.68 17.11 39.07
N ASN A 115 -51.27 18.19 39.65
CA ASN A 115 -52.10 18.98 40.54
C ASN A 115 -52.65 20.17 39.76
N ASN A 116 -53.99 20.26 39.61
CA ASN A 116 -54.63 21.37 38.93
C ASN A 116 -55.36 22.27 39.97
N ASN A 117 -55.25 23.59 39.82
CA ASN A 117 -55.85 24.58 40.71
C ASN A 117 -57.37 24.49 40.88
N LYS A 118 -58.04 23.60 40.10
CA LYS A 118 -59.51 23.37 40.14
C LYS A 118 -59.90 22.09 40.92
N ASN A 119 -59.13 21.69 41.90
CA ASN A 119 -59.39 20.52 42.78
C ASN A 119 -59.41 19.13 42.11
N PHE A 120 -58.84 18.98 40.91
CA PHE A 120 -58.66 17.69 40.30
C PHE A 120 -57.18 17.29 40.29
N ASN A 121 -56.79 16.48 41.26
CA ASN A 121 -55.48 15.83 41.28
C ASN A 121 -55.57 14.56 40.50
N THR A 122 -54.88 14.51 39.34
CA THR A 122 -54.76 13.27 38.58
C THR A 122 -53.42 12.60 38.91
N LYS A 123 -53.47 11.30 39.14
CA LYS A 123 -52.30 10.47 39.38
C LYS A 123 -52.09 9.57 38.19
N SER A 124 -50.81 9.23 37.93
CA SER A 124 -50.41 8.27 36.94
C SER A 124 -49.59 7.17 37.61
N SER A 125 -49.99 5.93 37.44
CA SER A 125 -49.18 4.77 37.82
C SER A 125 -49.42 3.69 36.75
N GLN A 126 -48.51 3.54 35.83
CA GLN A 126 -48.67 2.66 34.66
C GLN A 126 -47.36 1.98 34.35
N ILE A 127 -47.46 0.70 33.96
CA ILE A 127 -46.41 -0.09 33.33
C ILE A 127 -46.79 -0.29 31.89
N SER A 128 -45.89 0.05 30.95
CA SER A 128 -46.17 -0.13 29.52
C SER A 128 -45.00 -0.72 28.74
N VAL A 129 -45.33 -1.35 27.61
CA VAL A 129 -44.39 -1.81 26.56
C VAL A 129 -44.95 -1.34 25.22
N ASN A 130 -44.14 -0.61 24.45
CA ASN A 130 -44.59 0.05 23.24
C ASN A 130 -43.71 -0.38 22.05
N PRO A 131 -43.96 -1.53 21.44
CA PRO A 131 -43.28 -1.93 20.20
C PRO A 131 -43.81 -1.11 19.02
N SER A 132 -42.89 -0.69 18.13
CA SER A 132 -43.19 -0.03 16.86
C SER A 132 -42.33 -0.58 15.75
N LEU A 133 -42.93 -0.74 14.58
CA LEU A 133 -42.28 -1.11 13.33
C LEU A 133 -42.42 0.06 12.36
N SER A 134 -41.31 0.64 11.94
CA SER A 134 -41.33 1.77 10.99
C SER A 134 -40.62 1.39 9.68
N ILE A 135 -41.24 1.78 8.56
CA ILE A 135 -40.67 1.66 7.22
C ILE A 135 -40.48 3.08 6.70
N ASN A 136 -39.24 3.49 6.44
CA ASN A 136 -38.91 4.82 5.95
C ASN A 136 -38.30 4.72 4.56
N TRP A 137 -38.82 5.49 3.61
CA TRP A 137 -38.28 5.50 2.25
C TRP A 137 -38.15 6.92 1.72
N ASP A 138 -36.92 7.29 1.46
CA ASP A 138 -36.57 8.59 0.88
C ASP A 138 -36.86 8.57 -0.63
N ILE A 139 -37.90 9.27 -1.05
CA ILE A 139 -38.29 9.36 -2.46
C ILE A 139 -37.46 10.40 -3.19
N ILE A 140 -37.41 11.63 -2.68
CA ILE A 140 -36.62 12.73 -3.21
C ILE A 140 -35.59 13.13 -2.17
N ASP A 141 -34.34 12.80 -2.46
CA ASP A 141 -33.18 13.20 -1.66
C ASP A 141 -32.14 13.89 -2.57
N PRO A 142 -32.05 15.22 -2.51
CA PRO A 142 -31.14 16.00 -3.34
C PRO A 142 -29.68 15.72 -3.12
N GLN A 143 -29.29 15.20 -1.94
CA GLN A 143 -27.90 14.87 -1.59
C GLN A 143 -27.49 13.49 -2.13
N ARG A 144 -28.41 12.56 -2.30
CA ARG A 144 -28.13 11.16 -2.70
C ARG A 144 -27.31 11.06 -3.99
N GLY A 145 -27.65 11.85 -5.01
CA GLY A 145 -26.95 11.84 -6.29
C GLY A 145 -25.46 12.22 -6.16
N PRO A 146 -25.15 13.39 -5.59
CA PRO A 146 -23.79 13.80 -5.27
C PRO A 146 -23.06 12.86 -4.30
N GLU A 147 -23.72 12.31 -3.26
CA GLU A 147 -23.10 11.33 -2.34
C GLU A 147 -22.63 10.06 -3.07
N ILE A 148 -23.46 9.51 -3.97
CA ILE A 148 -23.08 8.34 -4.77
C ILE A 148 -21.90 8.67 -5.70
N LYS A 149 -21.86 9.88 -6.29
CA LYS A 149 -20.73 10.31 -7.13
C LYS A 149 -19.48 10.47 -6.31
N ALA A 150 -19.54 11.09 -5.14
CA ALA A 150 -18.41 11.22 -4.21
C ALA A 150 -17.86 9.85 -3.78
N ALA A 151 -18.74 8.90 -3.47
CA ALA A 151 -18.32 7.54 -3.13
C ALA A 151 -17.69 6.78 -4.31
N LYS A 152 -18.15 7.03 -5.56
CA LYS A 152 -17.51 6.50 -6.77
C LYS A 152 -16.11 7.08 -6.97
N ASP A 153 -15.96 8.40 -6.80
CA ASP A 153 -14.66 9.07 -6.90
C ASP A 153 -13.72 8.55 -5.82
N SER A 154 -14.18 8.38 -4.58
CA SER A 154 -13.39 7.80 -3.48
C SER A 154 -12.94 6.36 -3.78
N LEU A 155 -13.78 5.53 -4.38
CA LEU A 155 -13.40 4.19 -4.83
C LEU A 155 -12.32 4.25 -5.92
N GLN A 156 -12.43 5.18 -6.87
CA GLN A 156 -11.43 5.32 -7.93
C GLN A 156 -10.09 5.84 -7.38
N ILE A 157 -10.13 6.78 -6.43
CA ILE A 157 -8.95 7.25 -5.68
C ILE A 157 -8.27 6.08 -4.96
N ALA A 158 -9.03 5.24 -4.26
CA ALA A 158 -8.46 4.07 -3.58
C ALA A 158 -7.78 3.09 -4.56
N LYS A 159 -8.40 2.83 -5.73
CA LYS A 159 -7.80 2.00 -6.79
C LYS A 159 -6.53 2.63 -7.36
N ASN A 160 -6.53 3.94 -7.60
CA ASN A 160 -5.38 4.64 -8.14
C ASN A 160 -4.23 4.68 -7.11
N ASN A 161 -4.53 4.89 -5.82
CA ASN A 161 -3.54 4.82 -4.74
C ASN A 161 -2.85 3.44 -4.69
N TYR A 162 -3.61 2.35 -4.84
CA TYR A 162 -3.04 1.01 -4.96
C TYR A 162 -2.12 0.88 -6.18
N LYS A 163 -2.55 1.35 -7.36
CA LYS A 163 -1.74 1.30 -8.59
C LYS A 163 -0.45 2.12 -8.48
N ILE A 164 -0.55 3.32 -7.92
CA ILE A 164 0.59 4.22 -7.68
C ILE A 164 1.58 3.52 -6.75
N LYS A 165 1.09 3.06 -5.58
CA LYS A 165 1.96 2.42 -4.59
C LYS A 165 2.59 1.12 -5.11
N ARG A 166 1.83 0.31 -5.88
CA ARG A 166 2.38 -0.90 -6.53
C ARG A 166 3.56 -0.54 -7.44
N LYS A 167 3.44 0.49 -8.28
CA LYS A 167 4.50 0.94 -9.17
C LYS A 167 5.70 1.50 -8.40
N ASP A 168 5.46 2.27 -7.34
CA ASP A 168 6.52 2.85 -6.50
C ASP A 168 7.29 1.76 -5.76
N THR A 169 6.57 0.82 -5.13
CA THR A 169 7.18 -0.28 -4.39
C THR A 169 7.90 -1.25 -5.34
N LEU A 170 7.40 -1.44 -6.58
CA LEU A 170 8.08 -2.23 -7.60
C LEU A 170 9.41 -1.58 -8.00
N GLN A 171 9.41 -0.28 -8.28
CA GLN A 171 10.63 0.47 -8.57
C GLN A 171 11.64 0.38 -7.42
N GLU A 172 11.17 0.53 -6.19
CA GLU A 172 12.02 0.40 -5.00
C GLU A 172 12.58 -1.01 -4.84
N ALA A 173 11.77 -2.05 -5.04
CA ALA A 173 12.21 -3.44 -4.97
C ALA A 173 13.26 -3.77 -6.05
N ARG A 174 13.05 -3.29 -7.28
CA ARG A 174 14.05 -3.41 -8.36
C ARG A 174 15.34 -2.66 -8.02
N SER A 175 15.25 -1.47 -7.44
CA SER A 175 16.42 -0.70 -6.98
C SER A 175 17.21 -1.46 -5.92
N ARG A 176 16.54 -2.04 -4.92
CA ARG A 176 17.18 -2.87 -3.89
C ARG A 176 17.80 -4.14 -4.48
N PHE A 177 17.16 -4.75 -5.48
CA PHE A 177 17.70 -5.90 -6.19
C PHE A 177 18.99 -5.55 -6.96
N HIS A 178 19.03 -4.41 -7.68
CA HIS A 178 20.23 -3.96 -8.38
C HIS A 178 21.38 -3.66 -7.42
N ASN A 179 21.08 -3.08 -6.24
CA ASN A 179 22.09 -2.85 -5.22
C ASN A 179 22.60 -4.17 -4.61
N TYR A 180 21.74 -5.15 -4.40
CA TYR A 180 22.12 -6.50 -3.96
C TYR A 180 23.00 -7.19 -5.01
N GLN A 181 22.62 -7.14 -6.29
CA GLN A 181 23.41 -7.66 -7.40
C GLN A 181 24.78 -6.97 -7.50
N LYS A 182 24.81 -5.64 -7.37
CA LYS A 182 26.03 -4.85 -7.32
C LYS A 182 26.97 -5.32 -6.21
N SER A 183 26.45 -5.47 -4.99
CA SER A 183 27.28 -5.88 -3.82
C SER A 183 27.83 -7.30 -3.96
N LEU A 184 27.10 -8.21 -4.62
CA LEU A 184 27.58 -9.55 -4.94
C LEU A 184 28.80 -9.49 -5.89
N GLU A 185 28.73 -8.66 -6.93
CA GLU A 185 29.87 -8.46 -7.85
C GLU A 185 31.05 -7.78 -7.18
N GLU A 186 30.81 -6.87 -6.24
CA GLU A 186 31.86 -6.22 -5.45
C GLU A 186 32.59 -7.22 -4.52
N ILE A 187 31.88 -8.16 -3.87
CA ILE A 187 32.49 -9.26 -3.11
C ILE A 187 33.38 -10.12 -4.01
N ASN A 188 32.88 -10.50 -5.19
CA ASN A 188 33.65 -11.31 -6.14
C ASN A 188 34.92 -10.56 -6.57
N SER A 189 34.86 -9.26 -6.80
CA SER A 189 36.01 -8.41 -7.08
C SER A 189 36.99 -8.36 -5.92
N ALA A 190 36.52 -8.13 -4.69
CA ALA A 190 37.34 -8.08 -3.48
C ALA A 190 38.03 -9.41 -3.20
N LYS A 191 37.35 -10.55 -3.42
CA LYS A 191 38.00 -11.88 -3.32
C LYS A 191 39.17 -12.05 -4.30
N ASN A 192 38.99 -11.59 -5.55
CA ASN A 192 40.06 -11.66 -6.55
C ASN A 192 41.23 -10.76 -6.20
N ILE A 193 41.00 -9.58 -5.60
CA ILE A 193 42.05 -8.68 -5.09
C ILE A 193 42.81 -9.36 -3.96
N LEU A 194 42.12 -9.92 -2.97
CA LEU A 194 42.73 -10.64 -1.85
C LEU A 194 43.61 -11.81 -2.33
N ASN A 195 43.11 -12.62 -3.28
CA ASN A 195 43.84 -13.71 -3.88
C ASN A 195 45.12 -13.21 -4.55
N SER A 196 45.05 -12.05 -5.25
CA SER A 196 46.24 -11.45 -5.87
C SER A 196 47.26 -10.99 -4.82
N SER A 197 46.80 -10.45 -3.68
CA SER A 197 47.69 -10.02 -2.59
C SER A 197 48.37 -11.22 -1.88
N ILE A 198 47.67 -12.34 -1.74
CA ILE A 198 48.27 -13.60 -1.25
C ILE A 198 49.37 -14.05 -2.19
N LEU A 199 49.13 -14.05 -3.51
CA LEU A 199 50.16 -14.42 -4.50
C LEU A 199 51.37 -13.46 -4.44
N ASN A 200 51.15 -12.16 -4.31
CA ASN A 200 52.20 -11.15 -4.22
C ASN A 200 53.06 -11.36 -2.96
N LEU A 201 52.43 -11.69 -1.82
CA LEU A 201 53.18 -12.00 -0.60
C LEU A 201 54.06 -13.24 -0.80
N ASN A 202 53.52 -14.34 -1.33
CA ASN A 202 54.26 -15.56 -1.58
C ASN A 202 55.46 -15.31 -2.53
N HIS A 203 55.27 -14.52 -3.60
CA HIS A 203 56.31 -14.13 -4.50
C HIS A 203 57.41 -13.28 -3.81
N SER A 204 57.04 -12.32 -2.98
CA SER A 204 57.95 -11.45 -2.25
C SER A 204 58.78 -12.25 -1.24
N GLU A 205 58.19 -13.21 -0.55
CA GLU A 205 58.88 -14.11 0.39
C GLU A 205 59.86 -15.04 -0.35
N ALA A 206 59.45 -15.61 -1.47
CA ALA A 206 60.35 -16.45 -2.29
C ALA A 206 61.54 -15.67 -2.85
N ARG A 207 61.35 -14.43 -3.32
CA ARG A 207 62.42 -13.54 -3.78
C ARG A 207 63.39 -13.15 -2.64
N LEU A 208 62.88 -12.91 -1.43
CA LEU A 208 63.73 -12.65 -0.27
C LEU A 208 64.60 -13.87 0.07
N GLN A 209 64.01 -15.07 0.06
CA GLN A 209 64.76 -16.32 0.33
C GLN A 209 65.84 -16.59 -0.68
N SER A 210 65.63 -16.25 -1.96
CA SER A 210 66.60 -16.38 -3.03
C SER A 210 67.62 -15.24 -3.11
N GLY A 211 67.55 -14.23 -2.21
CA GLY A 211 68.41 -13.08 -2.22
C GLY A 211 68.12 -12.02 -3.26
N LEU A 212 67.02 -12.19 -4.01
CA LEU A 212 66.60 -11.28 -5.09
C LEU A 212 65.60 -10.21 -4.64
N GLY A 213 65.08 -10.30 -3.41
CA GLY A 213 64.06 -9.39 -2.85
C GLY A 213 64.50 -8.70 -1.58
N SER A 214 63.78 -7.67 -1.17
CA SER A 214 64.03 -6.93 0.06
C SER A 214 63.04 -7.30 1.18
N LYS A 215 63.49 -7.17 2.44
CA LYS A 215 62.61 -7.30 3.61
C LYS A 215 61.46 -6.26 3.57
N LEU A 216 61.71 -5.09 2.97
CA LEU A 216 60.72 -4.04 2.79
C LEU A 216 59.57 -4.52 1.89
N ASP A 217 59.87 -5.19 0.77
CA ASP A 217 58.82 -5.71 -0.14
C ASP A 217 57.89 -6.71 0.57
N VAL A 218 58.44 -7.59 1.41
CA VAL A 218 57.68 -8.55 2.21
C VAL A 218 56.77 -7.84 3.22
N LEU A 219 57.24 -6.78 3.88
CA LEU A 219 56.47 -6.00 4.82
C LEU A 219 55.37 -5.20 4.12
N GLU A 220 55.65 -4.62 2.95
CA GLU A 220 54.64 -3.94 2.11
C GLU A 220 53.57 -4.92 1.61
N ALA A 221 53.96 -6.14 1.18
CA ALA A 221 53.01 -7.17 0.77
C ALA A 221 52.12 -7.64 1.94
N LYS A 222 52.69 -7.84 3.14
CA LYS A 222 51.90 -8.17 4.34
C LYS A 222 50.93 -7.08 4.72
N ALA A 223 51.34 -5.82 4.70
CA ALA A 223 50.49 -4.69 4.98
C ALA A 223 49.35 -4.55 3.94
N GLN A 224 49.64 -4.82 2.65
CA GLN A 224 48.60 -4.81 1.61
C GLN A 224 47.61 -5.95 1.79
N LEU A 225 48.07 -7.16 2.11
CA LEU A 225 47.22 -8.31 2.38
C LEU A 225 46.17 -8.02 3.49
N VAL A 226 46.63 -7.42 4.60
CA VAL A 226 45.75 -7.04 5.71
C VAL A 226 44.69 -6.00 5.25
N ARG A 227 45.09 -4.99 4.46
CA ARG A 227 44.18 -4.01 3.92
C ARG A 227 43.15 -4.63 2.98
N ASP A 228 43.55 -5.58 2.15
CA ASP A 228 42.62 -6.23 1.18
C ASP A 228 41.70 -7.23 1.88
N GLN A 229 42.17 -7.84 3.00
CA GLN A 229 41.29 -8.63 3.86
C GLN A 229 40.19 -7.75 4.50
N GLN A 230 40.57 -6.59 5.06
CA GLN A 230 39.60 -5.64 5.61
C GLN A 230 38.64 -5.16 4.54
N PHE A 231 39.13 -4.82 3.34
CA PHE A 231 38.28 -4.41 2.21
C PHE A 231 37.24 -5.49 1.82
N LEU A 232 37.63 -6.77 1.83
CA LEU A 232 36.69 -7.87 1.61
C LEU A 232 35.63 -7.96 2.71
N ASP A 233 36.04 -7.76 3.96
CA ASP A 233 35.08 -7.82 5.08
C ASP A 233 34.08 -6.64 5.05
N ASP A 234 34.54 -5.44 4.68
CA ASP A 234 33.64 -4.28 4.44
C ASP A 234 32.62 -4.59 3.32
N LYS A 235 33.06 -5.24 2.22
CA LYS A 235 32.15 -5.63 1.12
C LYS A 235 31.18 -6.74 1.51
N LYS A 236 31.55 -7.63 2.42
CA LYS A 236 30.61 -8.63 2.99
C LYS A 236 29.55 -7.97 3.85
N GLU A 237 29.92 -6.95 4.64
CA GLU A 237 28.96 -6.17 5.42
C GLU A 237 27.95 -5.45 4.53
N ASP A 238 28.42 -4.77 3.48
CA ASP A 238 27.53 -4.10 2.49
C ASP A 238 26.61 -5.11 1.81
N PHE A 239 27.09 -6.27 1.44
CA PHE A 239 26.27 -7.34 0.85
C PHE A 239 25.18 -7.79 1.82
N PHE A 240 25.49 -8.02 3.08
CA PHE A 240 24.52 -8.41 4.09
C PHE A 240 23.42 -7.33 4.27
N LYS A 241 23.81 -6.05 4.30
CA LYS A 241 22.85 -4.92 4.35
C LYS A 241 21.88 -4.94 3.16
N HIS A 242 22.41 -5.13 1.94
CA HIS A 242 21.59 -5.16 0.73
C HIS A 242 20.71 -6.42 0.64
N GLU A 243 21.21 -7.56 1.13
CA GLU A 243 20.43 -8.79 1.26
C GLU A 243 19.25 -8.59 2.22
N MET A 244 19.49 -8.03 3.40
CA MET A 244 18.40 -7.73 4.35
C MET A 244 17.40 -6.72 3.78
N SER A 245 17.87 -5.71 3.05
CA SER A 245 17.02 -4.71 2.43
C SER A 245 16.06 -5.30 1.38
N ILE A 246 16.52 -6.23 0.54
CA ILE A 246 15.62 -6.88 -0.44
C ILE A 246 14.69 -7.89 0.24
N LYS A 247 15.16 -8.63 1.26
CA LYS A 247 14.31 -9.51 2.07
C LYS A 247 13.17 -8.76 2.73
N GLU A 248 13.46 -7.58 3.27
CA GLU A 248 12.46 -6.71 3.92
C GLU A 248 11.33 -6.32 2.94
N ILE A 249 11.67 -5.73 1.79
CA ILE A 249 10.64 -5.22 0.86
C ILE A 249 9.80 -6.35 0.25
N LEU A 250 10.40 -7.53 0.02
CA LEU A 250 9.71 -8.71 -0.48
C LEU A 250 9.02 -9.52 0.62
N ASN A 251 9.23 -9.16 1.90
CA ASN A 251 8.76 -9.89 3.08
C ASN A 251 9.08 -11.40 3.01
N ILE A 252 10.35 -11.71 2.73
CA ILE A 252 10.87 -13.08 2.60
C ILE A 252 11.82 -13.36 3.75
N LYS A 253 11.65 -14.50 4.42
CA LYS A 253 12.50 -14.94 5.53
C LYS A 253 13.61 -15.90 5.09
N ASN A 254 13.47 -16.53 3.93
CA ASN A 254 14.42 -17.49 3.38
C ASN A 254 15.69 -16.80 2.91
N ASP A 255 16.79 -17.56 2.83
CA ASP A 255 18.01 -17.07 2.19
C ASP A 255 17.78 -16.92 0.69
N ILE A 256 18.33 -15.85 0.14
CA ILE A 256 18.11 -15.46 -1.25
C ILE A 256 19.36 -15.73 -2.06
N GLN A 257 19.21 -16.34 -3.22
CA GLN A 257 20.23 -16.45 -4.25
C GLN A 257 19.74 -15.80 -5.54
N ILE A 258 20.59 -14.99 -6.17
CA ILE A 258 20.28 -14.41 -7.47
C ILE A 258 20.52 -15.45 -8.56
N LYS A 259 19.56 -15.60 -9.49
CA LYS A 259 19.85 -16.22 -10.78
C LYS A 259 20.76 -15.28 -11.58
N LYS A 260 21.92 -15.78 -11.99
CA LYS A 260 23.00 -15.00 -12.63
C LYS A 260 22.74 -14.65 -14.10
N ASP A 261 21.54 -14.35 -14.56
CA ASP A 261 21.31 -14.36 -15.99
C ASP A 261 21.54 -13.03 -16.71
N HIS A 262 21.46 -11.84 -16.06
CA HIS A 262 21.66 -10.57 -16.79
C HIS A 262 22.26 -9.46 -15.94
N SER A 263 23.32 -8.83 -16.45
CA SER A 263 23.89 -7.62 -15.85
C SER A 263 23.08 -6.35 -16.21
N LEU A 264 22.41 -6.31 -17.37
CA LEU A 264 21.61 -5.20 -17.87
C LEU A 264 20.14 -5.58 -18.03
N VAL A 265 19.23 -4.68 -17.57
CA VAL A 265 17.76 -4.89 -17.65
C VAL A 265 17.23 -4.72 -19.06
N GLY A 266 17.95 -4.04 -19.95
CA GLY A 266 17.51 -3.76 -21.30
C GLY A 266 17.92 -2.36 -21.78
N TYR A 267 17.27 -1.86 -22.84
CA TYR A 267 17.51 -0.51 -23.34
C TYR A 267 16.19 0.26 -23.50
N TRP A 268 16.29 1.60 -23.50
CA TRP A 268 15.15 2.49 -23.68
C TRP A 268 14.99 2.84 -25.17
N PRO A 269 13.96 2.33 -25.87
CA PRO A 269 13.80 2.49 -27.32
C PRO A 269 13.10 3.81 -27.71
N TYR A 270 12.52 4.53 -26.75
CA TYR A 270 11.64 5.67 -27.01
C TYR A 270 12.39 6.99 -27.09
N SER A 271 11.89 7.91 -27.93
CA SER A 271 12.38 9.28 -27.97
C SER A 271 11.93 10.07 -26.71
N LEU A 272 12.59 11.20 -26.46
CA LEU A 272 12.20 12.10 -25.37
C LEU A 272 10.76 12.56 -25.51
N LYS A 273 10.33 12.91 -26.74
CA LYS A 273 8.97 13.39 -27.03
C LYS A 273 7.92 12.33 -26.65
N VAL A 274 8.10 11.09 -27.11
CA VAL A 274 7.19 9.97 -26.77
C VAL A 274 7.17 9.69 -25.28
N SER A 275 8.32 9.76 -24.62
CA SER A 275 8.42 9.56 -23.15
C SER A 275 7.65 10.63 -22.37
N LEU A 276 7.74 11.91 -22.79
CA LEU A 276 7.02 13.03 -22.20
C LEU A 276 5.51 12.89 -22.42
N GLU A 277 5.09 12.71 -23.67
CA GLU A 277 3.67 12.60 -24.03
C GLU A 277 3.00 11.46 -23.26
N ASN A 278 3.61 10.28 -23.23
CA ASN A 278 3.05 9.13 -22.52
C ASN A 278 3.03 9.36 -21.01
N GLY A 279 4.10 9.91 -20.44
CA GLY A 279 4.17 10.22 -19.02
C GLY A 279 3.09 11.20 -18.57
N LEU A 280 2.82 12.25 -19.34
CA LEU A 280 1.80 13.23 -18.99
C LEU A 280 0.37 12.73 -19.23
N LEU A 281 0.12 11.96 -20.30
CA LEU A 281 -1.22 11.48 -20.64
C LEU A 281 -1.68 10.30 -19.77
N ASN A 282 -0.78 9.35 -19.45
CA ASN A 282 -1.11 8.07 -18.85
C ASN A 282 -0.65 7.93 -17.39
N ASN A 283 -0.28 9.03 -16.74
CA ASN A 283 0.17 8.99 -15.34
C ASN A 283 -0.99 8.83 -14.37
N THR A 284 -0.99 7.72 -13.63
CA THR A 284 -2.02 7.41 -12.64
C THR A 284 -2.10 8.44 -11.51
N SER A 285 -0.99 9.12 -11.17
CA SER A 285 -1.00 10.16 -10.13
C SER A 285 -1.73 11.42 -10.61
N LEU A 286 -1.55 11.82 -11.86
CA LEU A 286 -2.32 12.93 -12.47
C LEU A 286 -3.81 12.59 -12.59
N GLU A 287 -4.13 11.35 -12.95
CA GLU A 287 -5.51 10.86 -12.95
C GLU A 287 -6.12 10.91 -11.54
N ASN A 288 -5.35 10.53 -10.51
CA ASN A 288 -5.80 10.55 -9.13
C ASN A 288 -6.18 11.95 -8.65
N ILE A 289 -5.37 12.97 -8.98
CA ILE A 289 -5.67 14.38 -8.66
C ILE A 289 -6.98 14.83 -9.33
N LYS A 290 -7.28 14.38 -10.56
CA LYS A 290 -8.56 14.69 -11.22
C LYS A 290 -9.76 14.10 -10.44
N PHE A 291 -9.62 12.90 -9.90
CA PHE A 291 -10.66 12.30 -9.05
C PHE A 291 -10.79 13.02 -7.70
N GLN A 292 -9.68 13.46 -7.09
CA GLN A 292 -9.70 14.28 -5.88
C GLN A 292 -10.45 15.61 -6.11
N LYS A 293 -10.17 16.28 -7.23
CA LYS A 293 -10.91 17.48 -7.66
C LYS A 293 -12.42 17.19 -7.82
N SER A 294 -12.78 16.08 -8.48
CA SER A 294 -14.17 15.67 -8.66
C SER A 294 -14.86 15.36 -7.33
N LEU A 295 -14.16 14.68 -6.42
CA LEU A 295 -14.63 14.38 -5.07
C LEU A 295 -14.99 15.67 -4.32
N LYS A 296 -14.07 16.65 -4.27
CA LYS A 296 -14.31 17.96 -3.63
C LYS A 296 -15.50 18.70 -4.22
N LYS A 297 -15.63 18.66 -5.55
CA LYS A 297 -16.80 19.24 -6.24
C LYS A 297 -18.10 18.53 -5.88
N ASN A 298 -18.10 17.23 -5.71
CA ASN A 298 -19.31 16.49 -5.30
C ASN A 298 -19.61 16.72 -3.81
N GLU A 299 -18.61 16.83 -2.93
CA GLU A 299 -18.77 17.24 -1.53
C GLU A 299 -19.39 18.64 -1.42
N SER A 300 -18.95 19.62 -2.24
CA SER A 300 -19.59 20.94 -2.33
C SER A 300 -21.07 20.85 -2.69
N ARG A 301 -21.41 19.97 -3.65
CA ARG A 301 -22.82 19.79 -4.06
C ARG A 301 -23.67 19.11 -2.99
N ILE A 302 -23.11 18.21 -2.17
CA ILE A 302 -23.83 17.61 -1.05
C ILE A 302 -24.24 18.71 -0.08
N LEU A 303 -23.30 19.58 0.31
CA LEU A 303 -23.54 20.68 1.25
C LEU A 303 -24.54 21.70 0.67
N LEU A 304 -24.41 22.07 -0.61
CA LEU A 304 -25.34 22.99 -1.25
C LEU A 304 -26.78 22.44 -1.34
N ASN A 305 -26.91 21.12 -1.39
CA ASN A 305 -28.22 20.47 -1.49
C ASN A 305 -28.91 20.28 -0.14
N ASP A 306 -28.27 20.64 0.97
CA ASP A 306 -28.85 20.58 2.32
C ASP A 306 -30.06 21.50 2.47
N ASN A 307 -30.08 22.65 1.78
CA ASN A 307 -31.17 23.61 1.74
C ASN A 307 -32.24 23.28 0.65
N LYS A 308 -32.27 22.05 0.14
CA LYS A 308 -33.30 21.64 -0.83
C LYS A 308 -34.37 20.78 -0.17
N PRO A 309 -35.63 20.84 -0.69
CA PRO A 309 -36.71 20.04 -0.14
C PRO A 309 -36.39 18.53 -0.25
N PHE A 310 -36.63 17.84 0.83
CA PHE A 310 -36.46 16.40 1.00
C PHE A 310 -37.85 15.76 1.20
N VAL A 311 -38.17 14.74 0.42
CA VAL A 311 -39.48 14.06 0.46
C VAL A 311 -39.28 12.59 0.79
N PHE A 312 -39.98 12.11 1.81
CA PHE A 312 -39.95 10.72 2.21
C PHE A 312 -41.34 10.19 2.58
N ILE A 313 -41.52 8.89 2.40
CA ILE A 313 -42.67 8.13 2.87
C ILE A 313 -42.25 7.44 4.16
N SER A 314 -43.12 7.52 5.19
CA SER A 314 -42.98 6.72 6.40
C SER A 314 -44.27 5.96 6.67
N ASN A 315 -44.15 4.69 7.03
CA ASN A 315 -45.26 3.90 7.55
C ASN A 315 -44.82 3.37 8.93
N THR A 316 -45.58 3.70 9.96
CA THR A 316 -45.31 3.27 11.33
C THR A 316 -46.50 2.47 11.86
N PHE A 317 -46.25 1.21 12.17
CA PHE A 317 -47.15 0.37 12.94
C PHE A 317 -46.68 0.35 14.38
N SER A 318 -47.50 0.87 15.30
CA SER A 318 -47.19 0.89 16.74
C SER A 318 -48.27 0.14 17.51
N SER A 319 -47.84 -0.48 18.61
CA SER A 319 -48.74 -1.11 19.58
C SER A 319 -48.32 -0.69 20.97
N SER A 320 -49.30 -0.49 21.87
CA SER A 320 -49.07 -0.21 23.26
C SER A 320 -49.75 -1.25 24.13
N PHE A 321 -49.03 -1.85 25.02
CA PHE A 321 -49.55 -2.75 26.06
C PHE A 321 -49.27 -2.09 27.39
N ALA A 322 -50.31 -1.69 28.11
CA ALA A 322 -50.20 -1.00 29.37
C ALA A 322 -51.06 -1.63 30.48
N ARG A 323 -50.60 -1.51 31.70
CA ARG A 323 -51.34 -1.88 32.91
C ARG A 323 -51.23 -0.80 33.95
N GLY A 324 -52.35 -0.38 34.52
CA GLY A 324 -52.45 0.71 35.49
C GLY A 324 -53.07 1.96 34.84
N SER A 325 -53.27 3.01 35.63
CA SER A 325 -53.98 4.23 35.25
C SER A 325 -53.04 5.33 34.79
N LYS A 326 -53.35 6.04 33.70
CA LYS A 326 -52.69 7.25 33.25
C LYS A 326 -53.64 8.43 33.38
N LEU A 327 -53.23 9.45 34.11
CA LEU A 327 -54.02 10.69 34.32
C LEU A 327 -55.43 10.41 34.87
N ALA A 328 -55.56 9.43 35.78
CA ALA A 328 -56.83 9.10 36.39
C ALA A 328 -56.99 9.80 37.74
N GLN A 329 -58.25 10.13 38.13
CA GLN A 329 -58.58 10.68 39.42
C GLN A 329 -58.34 9.64 40.53
N PHE A 330 -58.56 8.34 40.26
CA PHE A 330 -58.25 7.23 41.09
C PHE A 330 -57.31 6.29 40.34
N ILE A 331 -56.34 5.68 41.05
CA ILE A 331 -55.42 4.71 40.45
C ILE A 331 -56.09 3.32 40.47
N ASP A 332 -56.34 2.74 39.34
CA ASP A 332 -56.63 1.33 39.18
C ASP A 332 -55.45 0.58 38.62
N ASN A 333 -54.79 -0.23 39.42
CA ASN A 333 -53.60 -0.98 39.01
C ASN A 333 -53.93 -2.22 38.16
N ASP A 334 -55.20 -2.62 38.06
CA ASP A 334 -55.63 -3.77 37.28
C ASP A 334 -56.19 -3.40 35.90
N GLU A 335 -56.35 -2.08 35.60
CA GLU A 335 -56.77 -1.63 34.29
C GLU A 335 -55.71 -2.01 33.24
N LYS A 336 -56.18 -2.75 32.19
CA LYS A 336 -55.36 -3.19 31.07
C LYS A 336 -55.80 -2.43 29.82
N GLU A 337 -54.85 -1.80 29.20
CA GLU A 337 -55.03 -1.10 27.93
C GLU A 337 -54.19 -1.77 26.86
N THR A 338 -54.77 -2.00 25.68
CA THR A 338 -54.08 -2.46 24.51
C THR A 338 -54.52 -1.61 23.34
N SER A 339 -53.58 -0.93 22.69
CA SER A 339 -53.84 -0.16 21.49
C SER A 339 -52.89 -0.57 20.37
N TYR A 340 -53.36 -0.38 19.15
CA TYR A 340 -52.54 -0.52 17.95
C TYR A 340 -52.94 0.60 16.98
N GLU A 341 -51.93 1.12 16.29
CA GLU A 341 -52.06 2.21 15.35
C GLU A 341 -51.19 1.92 14.13
N ASN A 342 -51.72 2.26 12.92
CA ASN A 342 -50.90 2.24 11.72
C ASN A 342 -51.04 3.59 11.01
N THR A 343 -49.91 4.29 10.91
CA THR A 343 -49.85 5.62 10.31
C THR A 343 -48.98 5.57 9.05
N LEU A 344 -49.58 5.85 7.90
CA LEU A 344 -48.89 6.05 6.63
C LEU A 344 -48.85 7.55 6.33
N SER A 345 -47.67 8.11 6.10
CA SER A 345 -47.50 9.53 5.81
C SER A 345 -46.51 9.78 4.68
N LEU A 346 -46.80 10.79 3.88
CA LEU A 346 -45.90 11.43 2.94
C LEU A 346 -45.41 12.74 3.60
N ASN A 347 -44.12 12.85 3.78
CA ASN A 347 -43.51 13.96 4.52
C ASN A 347 -42.62 14.79 3.59
N LEU A 348 -42.68 16.11 3.75
CA LEU A 348 -41.78 17.09 3.13
C LEU A 348 -41.03 17.80 4.25
N SER A 349 -39.70 17.73 4.20
CA SER A 349 -38.82 18.53 5.06
C SER A 349 -37.99 19.48 4.20
N TRP A 350 -37.99 20.77 4.57
CA TRP A 350 -37.29 21.79 3.82
C TRP A 350 -36.69 22.81 4.79
N ASN A 351 -35.34 22.84 4.84
CA ASN A 351 -34.63 23.90 5.53
C ASN A 351 -34.56 25.13 4.62
N ILE A 352 -35.47 26.10 4.85
CA ILE A 352 -35.62 27.29 4.00
C ILE A 352 -34.48 28.28 4.23
N PHE A 353 -33.92 28.36 5.45
CA PHE A 353 -32.88 29.30 5.81
C PHE A 353 -32.02 28.76 6.96
N ASP A 354 -30.74 28.70 6.73
CA ASP A 354 -29.71 28.19 7.65
C ASP A 354 -28.63 29.25 8.02
N GLY A 355 -28.96 30.53 7.85
CA GLY A 355 -27.97 31.60 8.09
C GLY A 355 -26.82 31.67 7.06
N GLY A 356 -26.90 30.90 5.99
CA GLY A 356 -25.86 30.83 4.95
C GLY A 356 -24.80 29.76 5.18
N GLU A 357 -24.99 28.86 6.14
CA GLU A 357 -24.06 27.78 6.47
C GLU A 357 -23.77 26.87 5.28
N SER A 358 -24.80 26.30 4.66
CA SER A 358 -24.69 25.41 3.50
C SER A 358 -23.99 26.07 2.32
N LYS A 359 -24.29 27.33 2.04
CA LYS A 359 -23.67 28.11 0.96
C LYS A 359 -22.17 28.32 1.21
N ASN A 360 -21.79 28.75 2.42
CA ASN A 360 -20.39 29.02 2.75
C ASN A 360 -19.56 27.73 2.82
N SER A 361 -20.12 26.67 3.40
CA SER A 361 -19.48 25.35 3.47
C SER A 361 -19.32 24.73 2.06
N SER A 362 -20.32 24.86 1.21
CA SER A 362 -20.22 24.45 -0.20
C SER A 362 -19.14 25.23 -0.95
N ASN A 363 -19.07 26.55 -0.75
CA ASN A 363 -18.06 27.41 -1.39
C ASN A 363 -16.64 27.05 -0.92
N ALA A 364 -16.45 26.73 0.37
CA ALA A 364 -15.18 26.25 0.88
C ALA A 364 -14.71 24.97 0.16
N LYS A 365 -15.62 24.00 -0.06
CA LYS A 365 -15.32 22.78 -0.83
C LYS A 365 -15.06 23.03 -2.31
N LEU A 366 -15.70 24.03 -2.88
CA LEU A 366 -15.44 24.45 -4.26
C LEU A 366 -14.01 25.02 -4.41
N ILE A 367 -13.60 25.87 -3.47
CA ILE A 367 -12.23 26.44 -3.43
C ILE A 367 -11.20 25.31 -3.21
N GLU A 368 -11.49 24.32 -2.35
CA GLU A 368 -10.63 23.12 -2.22
C GLU A 368 -10.51 22.39 -3.58
N SER A 369 -11.60 22.29 -4.35
CA SER A 369 -11.56 21.69 -5.69
C SER A 369 -10.71 22.50 -6.68
N GLU A 370 -10.69 23.83 -6.57
CA GLU A 370 -9.83 24.72 -7.38
C GLU A 370 -8.36 24.57 -6.97
N ALA A 371 -8.07 24.43 -5.68
CA ALA A 371 -6.74 24.12 -5.17
C ALA A 371 -6.17 22.80 -5.78
N GLU A 372 -7.01 21.78 -5.96
CA GLU A 372 -6.60 20.55 -6.66
C GLU A 372 -6.20 20.78 -8.12
N ASN A 373 -6.74 21.82 -8.77
CA ASN A 373 -6.27 22.19 -10.11
C ASN A 373 -4.85 22.75 -10.12
N SER A 374 -4.50 23.54 -9.11
CA SER A 374 -3.14 24.03 -8.92
C SER A 374 -2.17 22.89 -8.59
N ASN A 375 -2.60 21.94 -7.76
CA ASN A 375 -1.85 20.71 -7.49
C ASN A 375 -1.60 19.88 -8.75
N PHE A 376 -2.60 19.78 -9.65
CA PHE A 376 -2.44 19.08 -10.93
C PHE A 376 -1.35 19.74 -11.81
N LEU A 377 -1.37 21.07 -11.95
CA LEU A 377 -0.38 21.80 -12.74
C LEU A 377 1.02 21.67 -12.13
N ASN A 378 1.14 21.83 -10.81
CA ASN A 378 2.41 21.68 -10.11
C ASN A 378 2.99 20.27 -10.28
N PHE A 379 2.16 19.24 -10.09
CA PHE A 379 2.61 17.85 -10.26
C PHE A 379 2.98 17.55 -11.72
N SER A 380 2.26 18.11 -12.69
CA SER A 380 2.58 17.99 -14.11
C SER A 380 3.98 18.57 -14.42
N ASN A 381 4.29 19.77 -13.91
CA ASN A 381 5.60 20.40 -14.07
C ASN A 381 6.73 19.60 -13.41
N ILE A 382 6.49 19.04 -12.22
CA ILE A 382 7.45 18.17 -11.53
C ILE A 382 7.71 16.91 -12.35
N LEU A 383 6.65 16.27 -12.85
CA LEU A 383 6.73 15.06 -13.66
C LEU A 383 7.51 15.30 -14.96
N GLU A 384 7.23 16.40 -15.65
CA GLU A 384 7.95 16.80 -16.87
C GLU A 384 9.44 16.97 -16.58
N LYS A 385 9.80 17.76 -15.55
CA LYS A 385 11.19 17.94 -15.11
C LYS A 385 11.85 16.59 -14.78
N ASP A 386 11.16 15.68 -14.10
CA ASP A 386 11.73 14.40 -13.68
C ASP A 386 11.95 13.46 -14.86
N ILE A 387 11.07 13.47 -15.87
CA ILE A 387 11.27 12.75 -17.14
C ILE A 387 12.46 13.31 -17.90
N LEU A 388 12.55 14.63 -18.07
CA LEU A 388 13.67 15.31 -18.73
C LEU A 388 15.01 14.96 -18.08
N ASN A 389 15.09 15.05 -16.76
CA ASN A 389 16.28 14.73 -16.00
C ASN A 389 16.67 13.24 -16.13
N SER A 390 15.69 12.34 -16.02
CA SER A 390 15.94 10.89 -16.12
C SER A 390 16.40 10.50 -17.52
N TYR A 391 15.79 11.08 -18.56
CA TYR A 391 16.20 10.87 -19.95
C TYR A 391 17.62 11.38 -20.25
N SER A 392 17.95 12.59 -19.76
CA SER A 392 19.30 13.15 -19.88
C SER A 392 20.34 12.29 -19.17
N ARG A 393 20.04 11.85 -17.95
CA ARG A 393 20.90 10.93 -17.19
C ARG A 393 21.10 9.61 -17.91
N LEU A 394 20.04 9.04 -18.53
CA LEU A 394 20.17 7.81 -19.30
C LEU A 394 21.16 7.96 -20.45
N LYS A 395 21.12 9.09 -21.19
CA LYS A 395 22.06 9.39 -22.27
C LYS A 395 23.50 9.47 -21.78
N LEU A 396 23.74 10.08 -20.60
CA LEU A 396 25.06 10.16 -19.98
C LEU A 396 25.53 8.79 -19.46
N ASN A 397 24.63 8.02 -18.84
CA ASN A 397 24.96 6.70 -18.30
C ASN A 397 25.32 5.68 -19.42
N LYS A 398 24.68 5.78 -20.59
CA LYS A 398 25.11 5.00 -21.76
C LYS A 398 26.58 5.28 -22.13
N LYS A 399 26.99 6.56 -22.17
CA LYS A 399 28.39 6.90 -22.43
C LYS A 399 29.31 6.39 -21.32
N ARG A 400 28.88 6.51 -20.06
CA ARG A 400 29.63 6.02 -18.90
C ARG A 400 29.87 4.52 -18.93
N LEU A 401 28.85 3.71 -19.31
CA LEU A 401 28.99 2.25 -19.47
C LEU A 401 30.14 1.91 -20.44
N VAL A 402 30.15 2.55 -21.61
CA VAL A 402 31.19 2.30 -22.63
C VAL A 402 32.57 2.75 -22.15
N SER A 403 32.65 3.91 -21.48
CA SER A 403 33.93 4.45 -20.97
C SER A 403 34.51 3.56 -19.87
N THR A 404 33.69 3.18 -18.89
CA THR A 404 34.17 2.33 -17.77
C THR A 404 34.51 0.90 -18.22
N LYS A 405 33.86 0.38 -19.27
CA LYS A 405 34.25 -0.89 -19.85
C LYS A 405 35.64 -0.82 -20.49
N LYS A 406 35.90 0.23 -21.32
CA LYS A 406 37.22 0.44 -21.93
C LYS A 406 38.29 0.66 -20.87
N GLU A 407 37.99 1.47 -19.82
CA GLU A 407 38.91 1.66 -18.69
C GLU A 407 39.26 0.32 -18.03
N LEU A 408 38.26 -0.54 -17.76
CA LEU A 408 38.48 -1.87 -17.21
C LEU A 408 39.36 -2.75 -18.11
N ASP A 409 39.15 -2.73 -19.42
CA ASP A 409 39.93 -3.53 -20.34
C ASP A 409 41.39 -3.05 -20.44
N PHE A 410 41.63 -1.75 -20.43
CA PHE A 410 42.98 -1.19 -20.41
C PHE A 410 43.70 -1.45 -19.09
N THR A 411 43.02 -1.32 -17.95
CA THR A 411 43.63 -1.60 -16.65
C THR A 411 43.91 -3.07 -16.44
N LYS A 412 43.13 -3.99 -17.01
CA LYS A 412 43.48 -5.42 -17.02
C LYS A 412 44.77 -5.71 -17.76
N GLU A 413 44.95 -5.09 -18.95
CA GLU A 413 46.14 -5.28 -19.73
C GLU A 413 47.37 -4.63 -19.06
N ALA A 414 47.18 -3.43 -18.46
CA ALA A 414 48.21 -2.79 -17.67
C ALA A 414 48.69 -3.66 -16.50
N LEU A 415 47.76 -4.32 -15.79
CA LEU A 415 48.11 -5.25 -14.72
C LEU A 415 48.87 -6.48 -15.25
N ARG A 416 48.45 -7.05 -16.39
CA ARG A 416 49.15 -8.17 -17.01
C ARG A 416 50.61 -7.80 -17.32
N LEU A 417 50.85 -6.65 -17.92
CA LEU A 417 52.17 -6.16 -18.26
C LEU A 417 53.01 -5.82 -17.03
N SER A 418 52.44 -5.17 -16.02
CA SER A 418 53.09 -4.83 -14.76
C SER A 418 53.52 -6.08 -14.01
N ARG A 419 52.71 -7.14 -14.03
CA ARG A 419 53.07 -8.44 -13.42
C ARG A 419 54.27 -9.07 -14.11
N LEU A 420 54.29 -9.13 -15.44
CA LEU A 420 55.43 -9.65 -16.19
C LEU A 420 56.73 -8.88 -15.90
N LYS A 421 56.65 -7.53 -15.84
CA LYS A 421 57.79 -6.69 -15.47
C LYS A 421 58.29 -6.99 -14.05
N TYR A 422 57.39 -7.18 -13.09
CA TYR A 422 57.76 -7.50 -11.72
C TYR A 422 58.39 -8.89 -11.62
N GLU A 423 57.87 -9.89 -12.31
CA GLU A 423 58.44 -11.23 -12.40
C GLU A 423 59.85 -11.22 -13.02
N ALA A 424 60.05 -10.40 -14.05
CA ALA A 424 61.35 -10.20 -14.69
C ALA A 424 62.34 -9.33 -13.88
N GLY A 425 61.92 -8.78 -12.72
CA GLY A 425 62.73 -7.90 -11.89
C GLY A 425 62.92 -6.47 -12.45
N LEU A 426 62.15 -6.09 -13.45
CA LEU A 426 62.19 -4.78 -14.11
C LEU A 426 61.39 -3.69 -13.42
N THR A 427 60.60 -4.04 -12.42
CA THR A 427 59.84 -3.10 -11.61
C THR A 427 59.74 -3.57 -10.15
N ASN A 428 59.38 -2.68 -9.23
CA ASN A 428 59.21 -2.97 -7.82
C ASN A 428 57.77 -3.38 -7.46
N LEU A 429 57.60 -3.97 -6.27
CA LEU A 429 56.29 -4.42 -5.78
C LEU A 429 55.29 -3.27 -5.65
N ARG A 430 55.72 -2.07 -5.27
CA ARG A 430 54.88 -0.91 -5.07
C ARG A 430 54.17 -0.48 -6.37
N GLU A 431 54.85 -0.52 -7.52
CA GLU A 431 54.27 -0.24 -8.82
C GLU A 431 53.23 -1.30 -9.19
N LEU A 432 53.50 -2.60 -8.97
CA LEU A 432 52.53 -3.67 -9.18
C LEU A 432 51.28 -3.46 -8.31
N ILE A 433 51.40 -3.14 -7.04
CA ILE A 433 50.28 -2.87 -6.13
C ILE A 433 49.48 -1.65 -6.59
N SER A 434 50.16 -0.59 -7.11
CA SER A 434 49.45 0.58 -7.66
C SER A 434 48.55 0.21 -8.84
N VAL A 435 49.08 -0.56 -9.81
CA VAL A 435 48.29 -0.98 -10.98
C VAL A 435 47.16 -1.97 -10.58
N GLN A 436 47.35 -2.78 -9.54
CA GLN A 436 46.26 -3.60 -8.98
C GLN A 436 45.13 -2.75 -8.37
N LYS A 437 45.48 -1.65 -7.69
CA LYS A 437 44.48 -0.70 -7.16
C LYS A 437 43.72 -0.01 -8.28
N ASP A 438 44.38 0.38 -9.38
CA ASP A 438 43.75 0.96 -10.54
C ASP A 438 42.74 0.00 -11.19
N LEU A 439 43.10 -1.29 -11.32
CA LEU A 439 42.17 -2.32 -11.79
C LEU A 439 40.99 -2.50 -10.83
N ALA A 440 41.23 -2.55 -9.50
CA ALA A 440 40.18 -2.65 -8.52
C ALA A 440 39.17 -1.48 -8.67
N LYS A 441 39.66 -0.26 -8.81
CA LYS A 441 38.88 0.95 -8.98
C LYS A 441 38.09 0.96 -10.29
N SER A 442 38.73 0.58 -11.41
CA SER A 442 38.04 0.50 -12.70
C SER A 442 36.94 -0.57 -12.70
N LYS A 443 37.15 -1.71 -12.01
CA LYS A 443 36.12 -2.75 -11.84
C LYS A 443 34.94 -2.23 -10.99
N GLU A 444 35.19 -1.55 -9.89
CA GLU A 444 34.16 -0.89 -9.07
C GLU A 444 33.37 0.15 -9.88
N ASN A 445 34.07 0.98 -10.68
CA ASN A 445 33.45 1.95 -11.58
C ASN A 445 32.50 1.29 -12.58
N GLN A 446 32.92 0.17 -13.20
CA GLN A 446 32.10 -0.60 -14.15
C GLN A 446 30.86 -1.20 -13.48
N ILE A 447 31.02 -1.86 -12.33
CA ILE A 447 29.90 -2.43 -11.57
C ILE A 447 28.89 -1.34 -11.20
N SER A 448 29.38 -0.18 -10.71
CA SER A 448 28.52 0.96 -10.37
C SER A 448 27.83 1.57 -11.59
N ALA A 449 28.50 1.65 -12.74
CA ALA A 449 27.91 2.18 -13.97
C ALA A 449 26.74 1.31 -14.47
N VAL A 450 26.85 -0.03 -14.37
CA VAL A 450 25.77 -0.99 -14.70
C VAL A 450 24.58 -0.76 -13.77
N ALA A 451 24.82 -0.72 -12.46
CA ALA A 451 23.73 -0.52 -11.49
C ALA A 451 23.00 0.82 -11.70
N ILE A 452 23.73 1.93 -11.90
CA ILE A 452 23.15 3.26 -12.14
C ILE A 452 22.36 3.30 -13.44
N TYR A 453 22.81 2.61 -14.48
CA TYR A 453 22.08 2.52 -15.75
C TYR A 453 20.74 1.80 -15.55
N ASN A 454 20.73 0.64 -14.89
CA ASN A 454 19.53 -0.13 -14.60
C ASN A 454 18.53 0.68 -13.77
N LEU A 455 18.98 1.33 -12.69
CA LEU A 455 18.18 2.21 -11.84
C LEU A 455 17.51 3.35 -12.62
N ASN A 456 18.20 3.89 -13.63
CA ASN A 456 17.63 4.95 -14.48
C ASN A 456 16.56 4.43 -15.43
N ILE A 457 16.72 3.24 -15.96
CA ILE A 457 15.69 2.58 -16.79
C ILE A 457 14.43 2.34 -15.97
N ASP A 458 14.55 1.75 -14.77
CA ASP A 458 13.42 1.51 -13.88
C ASP A 458 12.70 2.82 -13.51
N LYS A 459 13.47 3.90 -13.30
CA LYS A 459 12.90 5.21 -13.01
C LYS A 459 12.12 5.77 -14.21
N LEU A 460 12.63 5.66 -15.41
CA LEU A 460 11.93 6.09 -16.63
C LEU A 460 10.67 5.27 -16.86
N GLU A 461 10.72 3.95 -16.70
CA GLU A 461 9.55 3.07 -16.75
C GLU A 461 8.46 3.53 -15.75
N ARG A 462 8.85 3.84 -14.50
CA ARG A 462 7.92 4.32 -13.47
C ARG A 462 7.28 5.67 -13.84
N LEU A 463 8.07 6.61 -14.36
CA LEU A 463 7.60 7.96 -14.69
C LEU A 463 6.72 8.00 -15.92
N THR A 464 7.05 7.19 -16.93
CA THR A 464 6.38 7.21 -18.24
C THR A 464 5.32 6.13 -18.40
N GLY A 465 5.44 5.00 -17.66
CA GLY A 465 4.61 3.81 -17.84
C GLY A 465 4.94 2.99 -19.09
N LEU A 466 6.03 3.35 -19.81
CA LEU A 466 6.53 2.59 -20.96
C LEU A 466 7.52 1.53 -20.48
N GLU A 467 7.48 0.35 -21.08
CA GLU A 467 8.38 -0.75 -20.74
C GLU A 467 9.69 -0.68 -21.53
N PRO A 468 10.85 -0.94 -20.89
CA PRO A 468 12.12 -1.07 -21.62
C PRO A 468 12.08 -2.29 -22.54
N SER A 469 12.86 -2.25 -23.62
CA SER A 469 13.01 -3.43 -24.51
C SER A 469 14.08 -4.37 -23.96
N ASN A 470 13.70 -5.63 -23.75
CA ASN A 470 14.62 -6.69 -23.33
C ASN A 470 15.36 -7.32 -24.54
N ASN A 471 14.89 -7.07 -25.77
CA ASN A 471 15.47 -7.63 -26.98
C ASN A 471 16.58 -6.75 -27.51
N CYS A 472 17.82 -7.06 -27.17
CA CYS A 472 18.99 -6.52 -27.87
C CYS A 472 19.07 -6.92 -29.34
N TYR A 473 18.18 -7.77 -29.80
CA TYR A 473 18.13 -8.35 -31.16
C TYR A 473 17.06 -7.72 -32.08
N ILE A 474 16.71 -6.45 -31.92
CA ILE A 474 15.76 -5.85 -32.88
C ILE A 474 16.49 -5.15 -34.02
N ASN A 475 16.33 -5.78 -35.18
CA ASN A 475 16.47 -5.27 -36.53
C ASN A 475 17.52 -4.18 -36.78
N ASN A 476 18.59 -4.60 -37.41
CA ASN A 476 19.69 -3.82 -37.98
C ASN A 476 19.28 -2.69 -38.96
N ALA A 477 18.00 -2.38 -39.14
CA ALA A 477 17.52 -1.42 -40.14
C ALA A 477 17.28 0.02 -39.65
N LEU A 478 17.17 0.24 -38.34
CA LEU A 478 16.84 1.58 -37.79
C LEU A 478 17.87 2.19 -36.86
N ILE A 479 18.98 1.52 -36.56
CA ILE A 479 19.99 1.99 -35.62
C ILE A 479 21.32 2.14 -36.30
N LYS A 480 21.83 3.35 -36.43
CA LYS A 480 23.22 3.60 -36.86
C LYS A 480 24.16 2.73 -36.01
N LYS A 481 24.85 1.84 -36.69
CA LYS A 481 25.53 0.62 -36.24
C LYS A 481 26.49 0.70 -35.02
N ASP A 482 26.88 1.86 -34.54
CA ASP A 482 28.12 1.93 -33.74
C ASP A 482 27.93 2.02 -32.23
N TYR A 483 26.78 2.40 -31.70
CA TYR A 483 26.60 2.65 -30.25
C TYR A 483 25.76 1.60 -29.51
N LEU A 484 24.75 1.00 -30.13
CA LEU A 484 23.85 0.05 -29.46
C LEU A 484 24.39 -1.38 -29.48
N TYR A 485 25.15 -1.74 -30.53
CA TYR A 485 25.85 -3.04 -30.60
C TYR A 485 26.79 -3.25 -29.43
N ASN A 486 27.44 -2.16 -28.95
CA ASN A 486 28.37 -2.19 -27.81
C ASN A 486 27.67 -2.27 -26.44
N ILE A 487 26.39 -1.90 -26.32
CA ILE A 487 25.65 -1.96 -25.04
C ILE A 487 25.07 -3.35 -24.78
N CYS A 488 24.66 -4.03 -25.84
CA CYS A 488 24.08 -5.35 -25.76
C CYS A 488 25.12 -6.49 -25.61
N ASN A 489 26.38 -6.21 -25.95
CA ASN A 489 27.51 -7.14 -25.80
C ASN A 489 28.44 -6.81 -24.62
N LEU A 490 28.01 -5.93 -23.73
CA LEU A 490 28.70 -5.60 -22.45
C LEU A 490 28.30 -6.56 -21.35
#